data_242c5bad76f3de8b0fa9cbaec0f20793
#
_entry.id   242c5bad76f3de8b0fa9cbaec0f20793
#
_cell.length_a   1.000
_cell.length_b   1.000
_cell.length_c   1.000
_cell.angle_alpha   90.00
_cell.angle_beta   90.00
_cell.angle_gamma   90.00
#
_symmetry.space_group_name_H-M   'P 1'
#
loop_
_entity.id
_entity.type
_entity.pdbx_description
1 polymer ?
#
loop_
_entity_poly.entity_id
_entity_poly.type
_entity_poly.pdbx_seq_one_letter_code
_entity_poly.pdbx_strand_id
1 'polypeptide(L)'
;PRTTENTVIPEFSLMKDKIVVDEIETPHHFDGYVSCDVGFRDLTVVLFGFYDFMNAQLVITDELVMNGPEMTTDELAKRIKQKEELRLFNTELNMPVAPYLRIMDNDLKLINDLARLHNMYFAATKKDNKEAQINQVRLWVQQGKIKIHERCKHLIYHIENAQWDKNRKGFLHLKDSLTGEIRGGHCDALDALIYLVRNVNEARNPFPEDFNEMKGPNVFKSPTKRKDSKLQELVNTIMNIKK
;
A
#
# COMPACT_ATOMS: atom_id res chain seq x y z
N PRO A 1 -20.52 22.45 -12.65
CA PRO A 1 -19.77 22.78 -11.44
C PRO A 1 -19.73 21.54 -10.56
N ARG A 2 -18.54 20.99 -10.33
CA ARG A 2 -18.36 19.87 -9.40
C ARG A 2 -18.65 20.42 -8.02
N THR A 3 -19.73 19.95 -7.38
CA THR A 3 -20.03 20.34 -6.01
C THR A 3 -19.02 19.65 -5.09
N THR A 4 -18.27 20.42 -4.34
CA THR A 4 -17.26 19.96 -3.36
C THR A 4 -17.86 19.03 -2.28
N GLU A 5 -19.18 19.07 -2.10
CA GLU A 5 -19.89 18.30 -1.07
C GLU A 5 -19.89 16.78 -1.30
N ASN A 6 -19.73 16.31 -2.55
CA ASN A 6 -19.75 14.89 -2.88
C ASN A 6 -18.38 14.30 -3.16
N THR A 7 -17.31 15.11 -3.11
CA THR A 7 -15.94 14.62 -3.34
C THR A 7 -15.51 13.70 -2.20
N VAL A 8 -14.91 12.57 -2.55
CA VAL A 8 -14.50 11.55 -1.57
C VAL A 8 -13.30 12.03 -0.74
N ILE A 9 -12.29 12.63 -1.40
CA ILE A 9 -11.06 13.14 -0.78
C ILE A 9 -10.85 14.60 -1.18
N PRO A 10 -11.63 15.53 -0.62
CA PRO A 10 -11.53 16.95 -1.00
C PRO A 10 -10.18 17.58 -0.61
N GLU A 11 -9.49 17.03 0.39
CA GLU A 11 -8.19 17.50 0.87
C GLU A 11 -7.09 17.34 -0.17
N PHE A 12 -7.23 16.39 -1.09
CA PHE A 12 -6.21 16.09 -2.10
C PHE A 12 -5.92 17.28 -3.00
N SER A 13 -6.94 18.04 -3.39
CA SER A 13 -6.76 19.23 -4.24
C SER A 13 -5.85 20.29 -3.62
N LEU A 14 -5.88 20.41 -2.27
CA LEU A 14 -5.03 21.36 -1.53
C LEU A 14 -3.62 20.82 -1.29
N MET A 15 -3.48 19.51 -1.26
CA MET A 15 -2.22 18.83 -0.93
C MET A 15 -1.52 18.25 -2.16
N LYS A 16 -2.10 18.35 -3.34
CA LYS A 16 -1.62 17.72 -4.57
C LYS A 16 -0.14 17.99 -4.84
N ASP A 17 0.26 19.26 -4.81
CA ASP A 17 1.65 19.67 -5.11
C ASP A 17 2.67 19.15 -4.07
N LYS A 18 2.21 18.75 -2.88
CA LYS A 18 3.04 18.14 -1.84
C LYS A 18 3.03 16.62 -1.91
N ILE A 19 1.97 16.03 -2.44
CA ILE A 19 1.73 14.58 -2.49
C ILE A 19 2.25 13.99 -3.79
N VAL A 20 1.98 14.64 -4.92
CA VAL A 20 2.41 14.16 -6.24
C VAL A 20 3.83 14.67 -6.49
N VAL A 21 4.74 13.72 -6.74
CA VAL A 21 6.16 13.98 -6.92
C VAL A 21 6.67 13.32 -8.19
N ASP A 22 7.67 13.91 -8.81
CA ASP A 22 8.34 13.43 -10.03
C ASP A 22 9.55 12.55 -9.73
N GLU A 23 10.16 12.73 -8.55
CA GLU A 23 11.29 11.94 -8.07
C GLU A 23 10.99 11.27 -6.74
N ILE A 24 11.42 10.02 -6.61
CA ILE A 24 11.30 9.22 -5.39
C ILE A 24 12.63 8.54 -5.14
N GLU A 25 13.21 8.85 -3.98
CA GLU A 25 14.36 8.12 -3.46
C GLU A 25 13.86 6.90 -2.68
N THR A 26 14.35 5.72 -3.05
CA THR A 26 14.06 4.50 -2.31
C THR A 26 15.05 4.38 -1.15
N PRO A 27 14.60 4.34 0.11
CA PRO A 27 15.49 4.17 1.25
C PRO A 27 16.17 2.78 1.24
N HIS A 28 17.29 2.65 1.93
CA HIS A 28 18.01 1.37 2.02
C HIS A 28 17.19 0.28 2.72
N HIS A 29 16.41 0.67 3.71
CA HIS A 29 15.55 -0.23 4.47
C HIS A 29 14.10 0.22 4.33
N PHE A 30 13.29 -0.62 3.73
CA PHE A 30 11.86 -0.35 3.51
C PHE A 30 11.06 -1.64 3.50
N ASP A 31 9.80 -1.54 3.81
CA ASP A 31 8.83 -2.59 3.53
C ASP A 31 8.10 -2.28 2.22
N GLY A 32 8.26 -3.16 1.24
CA GLY A 32 7.55 -3.09 -0.03
C GLY A 32 6.11 -3.57 0.12
N TYR A 33 5.18 -2.89 -0.53
CA TYR A 33 3.76 -3.23 -0.53
C TYR A 33 3.24 -3.27 -1.96
N VAL A 34 2.35 -4.22 -2.21
CA VAL A 34 1.60 -4.33 -3.46
C VAL A 34 0.13 -4.46 -3.12
N SER A 35 -0.71 -3.66 -3.75
CA SER A 35 -2.16 -3.74 -3.56
C SER A 35 -2.87 -3.88 -4.88
N CYS A 36 -3.85 -4.77 -4.95
CA CYS A 36 -4.60 -5.06 -6.16
C CYS A 36 -6.10 -4.95 -5.90
N ASP A 37 -6.77 -4.12 -6.68
CA ASP A 37 -8.22 -4.18 -6.82
C ASP A 37 -8.58 -4.81 -8.17
N VAL A 38 -9.37 -5.86 -8.14
CA VAL A 38 -9.63 -6.71 -9.30
C VAL A 38 -10.99 -6.42 -9.88
N GLY A 39 -11.01 -5.93 -11.12
CA GLY A 39 -12.23 -5.75 -11.90
C GLY A 39 -12.27 -6.70 -13.10
N PHE A 40 -13.09 -7.74 -13.07
CA PHE A 40 -13.26 -8.66 -14.21
C PHE A 40 -14.01 -8.04 -15.39
N ARG A 41 -14.84 -7.04 -15.14
CA ARG A 41 -15.60 -6.30 -16.15
C ARG A 41 -15.09 -4.90 -16.37
N ASP A 42 -14.40 -4.39 -15.36
CA ASP A 42 -13.85 -3.05 -15.27
C ASP A 42 -12.31 -3.10 -15.32
N LEU A 43 -11.65 -2.15 -14.72
CA LEU A 43 -10.19 -2.15 -14.64
C LEU A 43 -9.71 -2.99 -13.46
N THR A 44 -8.66 -3.77 -13.69
CA THR A 44 -7.83 -4.27 -12.59
C THR A 44 -6.69 -3.31 -12.39
N VAL A 45 -6.55 -2.81 -11.17
CA VAL A 45 -5.49 -1.87 -10.81
C VAL A 45 -4.60 -2.46 -9.74
N VAL A 46 -3.29 -2.43 -9.98
CA VAL A 46 -2.29 -2.83 -8.98
C VAL A 46 -1.40 -1.63 -8.67
N LEU A 47 -1.26 -1.31 -7.40
CA LEU A 47 -0.37 -0.27 -6.91
C LEU A 47 0.87 -0.89 -6.29
N PHE A 48 2.02 -0.26 -6.57
CA PHE A 48 3.33 -0.65 -6.03
C PHE A 48 3.88 0.50 -5.21
N GLY A 49 4.41 0.17 -4.04
CA GLY A 49 4.95 1.19 -3.16
C GLY A 49 5.72 0.60 -2.00
N PHE A 50 6.15 1.47 -1.11
CA PHE A 50 6.83 1.10 0.12
C PHE A 50 6.43 2.04 1.25
N TYR A 51 6.65 1.59 2.49
CA TYR A 51 6.55 2.46 3.64
C TYR A 51 7.93 2.95 4.03
N ASP A 52 8.11 4.27 3.99
CA ASP A 52 9.31 4.95 4.45
C ASP A 52 9.20 5.22 5.95
N PHE A 53 9.91 4.43 6.75
CA PHE A 53 9.88 4.54 8.20
C PHE A 53 10.61 5.78 8.73
N MET A 54 11.56 6.34 7.96
CA MET A 54 12.28 7.56 8.36
C MET A 54 11.38 8.78 8.30
N ASN A 55 10.55 8.86 7.28
CA ASN A 55 9.64 9.97 7.05
C ASN A 55 8.20 9.66 7.49
N ALA A 56 7.92 8.43 7.93
CA ALA A 56 6.60 7.92 8.27
C ALA A 56 5.59 8.15 7.13
N GLN A 57 5.97 7.78 5.90
CA GLN A 57 5.20 8.01 4.69
C GLN A 57 4.98 6.72 3.89
N LEU A 58 3.78 6.54 3.38
CA LEU A 58 3.48 5.56 2.33
C LEU A 58 3.78 6.20 0.97
N VAL A 59 4.70 5.59 0.25
CA VAL A 59 5.16 6.08 -1.05
C VAL A 59 4.67 5.14 -2.14
N ILE A 60 3.82 5.63 -3.04
CA ILE A 60 3.33 4.88 -4.22
C ILE A 60 4.23 5.21 -5.41
N THR A 61 4.97 4.23 -5.87
CA THR A 61 6.00 4.41 -6.91
C THR A 61 5.51 4.14 -8.30
N ASP A 62 4.54 3.24 -8.46
CA ASP A 62 4.04 2.85 -9.79
C ASP A 62 2.63 2.24 -9.69
N GLU A 63 1.97 2.16 -10.83
CA GLU A 63 0.70 1.45 -11.01
C GLU A 63 0.75 0.52 -12.23
N LEU A 64 -0.05 -0.53 -12.18
CA LEU A 64 -0.37 -1.39 -13.30
C LEU A 64 -1.87 -1.34 -13.52
N VAL A 65 -2.31 -1.04 -14.72
CA VAL A 65 -3.71 -1.00 -15.09
C VAL A 65 -3.95 -1.98 -16.23
N MET A 66 -4.94 -2.85 -16.06
CA MET A 66 -5.33 -3.87 -17.03
C MET A 66 -6.84 -3.83 -17.26
N ASN A 67 -7.26 -4.04 -18.49
CA ASN A 67 -8.68 -4.23 -18.79
C ASN A 67 -9.13 -5.61 -18.30
N GLY A 68 -10.21 -5.67 -17.56
CA GLY A 68 -10.72 -6.91 -16.97
C GLY A 68 -10.95 -8.04 -17.99
N PRO A 69 -11.59 -7.80 -19.16
CA PRO A 69 -11.81 -8.83 -20.16
C PRO A 69 -10.54 -9.46 -20.78
N GLU A 70 -9.42 -8.74 -20.73
CA GLU A 70 -8.13 -9.18 -21.26
C GLU A 70 -7.24 -9.82 -20.19
N MET A 71 -7.68 -9.77 -18.94
CA MET A 71 -6.89 -10.23 -17.81
C MET A 71 -7.02 -11.75 -17.64
N THR A 72 -5.90 -12.44 -17.72
CA THR A 72 -5.76 -13.82 -17.23
C THR A 72 -4.91 -13.81 -15.95
N THR A 73 -5.05 -14.86 -15.13
CA THR A 73 -4.23 -15.02 -13.92
C THR A 73 -2.73 -15.03 -14.25
N ASP A 74 -2.35 -15.70 -15.34
CA ASP A 74 -0.96 -15.79 -15.80
C ASP A 74 -0.40 -14.42 -16.19
N GLU A 75 -1.16 -13.65 -16.98
CA GLU A 75 -0.72 -12.33 -17.43
C GLU A 75 -0.65 -11.35 -16.25
N LEU A 76 -1.63 -11.39 -15.34
CA LEU A 76 -1.62 -10.59 -14.12
C LEU A 76 -0.36 -10.89 -13.27
N ALA A 77 -0.12 -12.17 -12.98
CA ALA A 77 1.04 -12.61 -12.20
C ALA A 77 2.36 -12.19 -12.83
N LYS A 78 2.50 -12.38 -14.14
CA LYS A 78 3.69 -11.99 -14.92
C LYS A 78 3.95 -10.49 -14.83
N ARG A 79 2.93 -9.67 -15.05
CA ARG A 79 3.09 -8.20 -15.03
C ARG A 79 3.35 -7.68 -13.62
N ILE A 80 2.71 -8.24 -12.59
CA ILE A 80 3.00 -7.89 -11.20
C ILE A 80 4.46 -8.18 -10.90
N LYS A 81 4.95 -9.38 -11.22
CA LYS A 81 6.34 -9.78 -10.96
C LYS A 81 7.34 -8.85 -11.65
N GLN A 82 7.12 -8.52 -12.91
CA GLN A 82 7.97 -7.59 -13.65
C GLN A 82 8.02 -6.19 -13.00
N LYS A 83 6.87 -5.71 -12.50
CA LYS A 83 6.81 -4.41 -11.81
C LYS A 83 7.46 -4.48 -10.43
N GLU A 84 7.29 -5.54 -9.68
CA GLU A 84 7.97 -5.76 -8.40
C GLU A 84 9.49 -5.72 -8.57
N GLU A 85 10.02 -6.48 -9.53
CA GLU A 85 11.46 -6.53 -9.83
C GLU A 85 12.00 -5.14 -10.23
N LEU A 86 11.20 -4.31 -10.86
CA LEU A 86 11.60 -2.97 -11.30
C LEU A 86 11.46 -1.92 -10.18
N ARG A 87 10.47 -2.04 -9.28
CA ARG A 87 10.10 -1.00 -8.32
C ARG A 87 10.49 -1.28 -6.88
N LEU A 88 10.64 -2.55 -6.54
CA LEU A 88 11.11 -2.97 -5.22
C LEU A 88 12.55 -3.46 -5.34
N PHE A 89 13.44 -2.52 -5.64
CA PHE A 89 14.85 -2.82 -5.86
C PHE A 89 15.69 -2.23 -4.74
N ASN A 90 16.48 -3.09 -4.09
CA ASN A 90 17.45 -2.65 -3.10
C ASN A 90 18.79 -2.33 -3.80
N THR A 91 19.18 -1.07 -3.76
CA THR A 91 20.40 -0.57 -4.43
C THR A 91 21.68 -1.07 -3.78
N GLU A 92 21.69 -1.30 -2.47
CA GLU A 92 22.89 -1.84 -1.78
C GLU A 92 23.13 -3.30 -2.13
N LEU A 93 22.06 -4.11 -2.11
CA LEU A 93 22.13 -5.53 -2.45
C LEU A 93 22.20 -5.75 -3.97
N ASN A 94 21.93 -4.72 -4.75
CA ASN A 94 21.83 -4.74 -6.21
C ASN A 94 20.89 -5.86 -6.71
N MET A 95 19.73 -6.01 -6.04
CA MET A 95 18.75 -7.05 -6.36
C MET A 95 17.33 -6.64 -6.05
N PRO A 96 16.34 -7.22 -6.74
CA PRO A 96 14.93 -7.06 -6.37
C PRO A 96 14.66 -7.65 -4.98
N VAL A 97 13.80 -6.98 -4.23
CA VAL A 97 13.34 -7.43 -2.90
C VAL A 97 11.88 -7.84 -3.00
N ALA A 98 11.55 -8.98 -2.44
CA ALA A 98 10.17 -9.41 -2.37
C ALA A 98 9.36 -8.41 -1.52
N PRO A 99 8.12 -8.08 -1.91
CA PRO A 99 7.29 -7.22 -1.08
C PRO A 99 7.02 -7.87 0.27
N TYR A 100 6.99 -7.05 1.30
CA TYR A 100 6.62 -7.47 2.64
C TYR A 100 5.19 -8.00 2.68
N LEU A 101 4.29 -7.32 1.95
CA LEU A 101 2.89 -7.71 1.91
C LEU A 101 2.28 -7.41 0.54
N ARG A 102 1.59 -8.41 -0.01
CA ARG A 102 0.66 -8.24 -1.13
C ARG A 102 -0.76 -8.36 -0.61
N ILE A 103 -1.60 -7.40 -1.00
CA ILE A 103 -2.98 -7.27 -0.53
C ILE A 103 -3.89 -7.23 -1.75
N MET A 104 -5.05 -7.88 -1.67
CA MET A 104 -6.06 -7.73 -2.71
C MET A 104 -7.46 -7.85 -2.15
N ASP A 105 -8.43 -7.59 -3.01
CA ASP A 105 -9.83 -7.89 -2.72
C ASP A 105 -10.04 -9.36 -2.31
N ASN A 106 -11.15 -9.62 -1.66
CA ASN A 106 -11.50 -10.95 -1.14
C ASN A 106 -11.97 -11.92 -2.25
N ASP A 107 -11.22 -12.00 -3.36
CA ASP A 107 -11.39 -13.04 -4.37
C ASP A 107 -10.53 -14.26 -4.01
N LEU A 108 -11.09 -15.12 -3.19
CA LEU A 108 -10.38 -16.32 -2.70
C LEU A 108 -9.95 -17.26 -3.83
N LYS A 109 -10.68 -17.30 -4.96
CA LYS A 109 -10.30 -18.15 -6.10
C LYS A 109 -9.04 -17.61 -6.74
N LEU A 110 -9.00 -16.34 -7.09
CA LEU A 110 -7.82 -15.71 -7.69
C LEU A 110 -6.62 -15.73 -6.74
N ILE A 111 -6.82 -15.48 -5.44
CA ILE A 111 -5.76 -15.57 -4.42
C ILE A 111 -5.15 -16.98 -4.42
N ASN A 112 -5.97 -18.01 -4.42
CA ASN A 112 -5.51 -19.41 -4.44
C ASN A 112 -4.78 -19.76 -5.75
N ASP A 113 -5.29 -19.30 -6.89
CA ASP A 113 -4.68 -19.55 -8.19
C ASP A 113 -3.30 -18.85 -8.29
N LEU A 114 -3.17 -17.60 -7.86
CA LEU A 114 -1.91 -16.88 -7.79
C LEU A 114 -0.90 -17.59 -6.87
N ALA A 115 -1.35 -18.05 -5.71
CA ALA A 115 -0.48 -18.76 -4.77
C ALA A 115 0.01 -20.11 -5.34
N ARG A 116 -0.90 -20.92 -5.92
CA ARG A 116 -0.59 -22.27 -6.36
C ARG A 116 0.19 -22.31 -7.68
N LEU A 117 -0.19 -21.46 -8.63
CA LEU A 117 0.36 -21.49 -9.99
C LEU A 117 1.60 -20.59 -10.14
N HIS A 118 1.67 -19.49 -9.37
CA HIS A 118 2.71 -18.47 -9.53
C HIS A 118 3.56 -18.24 -8.29
N ASN A 119 3.33 -18.97 -7.20
CA ASN A 119 4.00 -18.79 -5.90
C ASN A 119 3.90 -17.32 -5.41
N MET A 120 2.75 -16.69 -5.69
CA MET A 120 2.49 -15.29 -5.39
C MET A 120 1.38 -15.20 -4.34
N TYR A 121 1.75 -14.88 -3.12
CA TYR A 121 0.84 -14.89 -1.97
C TYR A 121 0.24 -13.51 -1.73
N PHE A 122 -1.08 -13.42 -1.78
CA PHE A 122 -1.85 -12.25 -1.45
C PHE A 122 -2.66 -12.46 -0.17
N ALA A 123 -2.71 -11.44 0.68
CA ALA A 123 -3.64 -11.36 1.79
C ALA A 123 -4.95 -10.74 1.31
N ALA A 124 -6.08 -11.35 1.67
CA ALA A 124 -7.38 -10.75 1.43
C ALA A 124 -7.61 -9.56 2.37
N THR A 125 -8.01 -8.41 1.83
CA THR A 125 -8.38 -7.26 2.65
C THR A 125 -9.79 -7.40 3.21
N LYS A 126 -10.03 -6.78 4.37
CA LYS A 126 -11.40 -6.67 4.92
C LYS A 126 -12.08 -5.46 4.29
N LYS A 127 -13.32 -5.63 3.82
CA LYS A 127 -14.12 -4.55 3.20
C LYS A 127 -15.15 -3.92 4.14
N ASP A 128 -15.03 -4.15 5.43
CA ASP A 128 -15.91 -3.56 6.42
C ASP A 128 -15.63 -2.06 6.60
N ASN A 129 -16.68 -1.29 6.94
CA ASN A 129 -16.60 0.11 7.29
C ASN A 129 -15.83 1.00 6.29
N LYS A 130 -16.28 1.00 5.01
CA LYS A 130 -15.63 1.76 3.91
C LYS A 130 -15.43 3.24 4.26
N GLU A 131 -16.41 3.87 4.93
CA GLU A 131 -16.32 5.28 5.31
C GLU A 131 -15.16 5.55 6.28
N ALA A 132 -14.96 4.71 7.30
CA ALA A 132 -13.85 4.86 8.23
C ALA A 132 -12.49 4.66 7.53
N GLN A 133 -12.41 3.73 6.57
CA GLN A 133 -11.19 3.50 5.79
C GLN A 133 -10.86 4.72 4.92
N ILE A 134 -11.85 5.32 4.28
CA ILE A 134 -11.66 6.54 3.49
C ILE A 134 -11.27 7.70 4.38
N ASN A 135 -11.86 7.84 5.57
CA ASN A 135 -11.45 8.87 6.52
C ASN A 135 -10.00 8.70 6.95
N GLN A 136 -9.49 7.49 7.08
CA GLN A 136 -8.07 7.24 7.33
C GLN A 136 -7.19 7.73 6.15
N VAL A 137 -7.58 7.44 4.91
CA VAL A 137 -6.87 7.96 3.72
C VAL A 137 -6.89 9.50 3.71
N ARG A 138 -8.03 10.12 4.01
CA ARG A 138 -8.15 11.58 4.09
C ARG A 138 -7.21 12.18 5.14
N LEU A 139 -7.14 11.58 6.32
CA LEU A 139 -6.20 12.01 7.37
C LEU A 139 -4.74 11.88 6.91
N TRP A 140 -4.39 10.80 6.25
CA TRP A 140 -3.03 10.62 5.73
C TRP A 140 -2.69 11.62 4.62
N VAL A 141 -3.66 11.95 3.78
CA VAL A 141 -3.53 13.03 2.77
C VAL A 141 -3.29 14.37 3.46
N GLN A 142 -4.12 14.75 4.45
CA GLN A 142 -3.97 16.00 5.20
C GLN A 142 -2.62 16.13 5.91
N GLN A 143 -2.12 15.00 6.46
CA GLN A 143 -0.87 14.95 7.19
C GLN A 143 0.36 14.86 6.27
N GLY A 144 0.17 14.72 4.96
CA GLY A 144 1.27 14.51 4.02
C GLY A 144 1.98 13.15 4.18
N LYS A 145 1.29 12.17 4.77
CA LYS A 145 1.79 10.81 4.97
C LYS A 145 1.75 9.94 3.71
N ILE A 146 1.21 10.45 2.61
CA ILE A 146 1.17 9.76 1.31
C ILE A 146 1.99 10.55 0.32
N LYS A 147 2.83 9.85 -0.45
CA LYS A 147 3.49 10.34 -1.64
C LYS A 147 3.09 9.47 -2.82
N ILE A 148 2.89 10.09 -3.98
CA ILE A 148 2.46 9.41 -5.20
C ILE A 148 3.34 9.91 -6.34
N HIS A 149 4.02 8.99 -7.02
CA HIS A 149 4.78 9.36 -8.20
C HIS A 149 3.82 9.80 -9.31
N GLU A 150 4.16 10.85 -10.03
CA GLU A 150 3.33 11.44 -11.11
C GLU A 150 2.94 10.44 -12.22
N ARG A 151 3.70 9.34 -12.38
CA ARG A 151 3.36 8.28 -13.34
C ARG A 151 2.11 7.48 -12.96
N CYS A 152 1.66 7.54 -11.71
CA CYS A 152 0.44 6.89 -11.22
C CYS A 152 -0.80 7.71 -11.63
N LYS A 153 -1.01 7.85 -12.94
CA LYS A 153 -2.01 8.75 -13.53
C LYS A 153 -3.44 8.35 -13.20
N HIS A 154 -3.73 7.03 -13.18
CA HIS A 154 -5.07 6.54 -12.84
C HIS A 154 -5.36 6.75 -11.36
N LEU A 155 -4.40 6.48 -10.48
CA LEU A 155 -4.57 6.74 -9.05
C LEU A 155 -4.83 8.24 -8.80
N ILE A 156 -4.01 9.12 -9.36
CA ILE A 156 -4.17 10.56 -9.21
C ILE A 156 -5.55 10.99 -9.75
N TYR A 157 -5.94 10.50 -10.93
CA TYR A 157 -7.22 10.81 -11.54
C TYR A 157 -8.41 10.31 -10.69
N HIS A 158 -8.32 9.08 -10.15
CA HIS A 158 -9.37 8.51 -9.31
C HIS A 158 -9.51 9.28 -7.98
N ILE A 159 -8.41 9.68 -7.35
CA ILE A 159 -8.46 10.49 -6.11
C ILE A 159 -9.11 11.86 -6.38
N GLU A 160 -8.76 12.52 -7.50
CA GLU A 160 -9.30 13.84 -7.85
C GLU A 160 -10.77 13.82 -8.21
N ASN A 161 -11.24 12.73 -8.82
CA ASN A 161 -12.56 12.68 -9.43
C ASN A 161 -13.55 11.79 -8.69
N ALA A 162 -13.12 11.04 -7.68
CA ALA A 162 -13.99 10.17 -6.91
C ALA A 162 -15.09 10.98 -6.23
N GLN A 163 -16.32 10.56 -6.43
CA GLN A 163 -17.52 11.13 -5.81
C GLN A 163 -18.30 10.02 -5.11
N TRP A 164 -18.92 10.36 -4.00
CA TRP A 164 -19.82 9.47 -3.32
C TRP A 164 -21.08 9.22 -4.14
N ASP A 165 -21.59 8.01 -4.06
CA ASP A 165 -22.96 7.72 -4.48
C ASP A 165 -23.98 8.43 -3.56
N LYS A 166 -25.25 8.41 -3.95
CA LYS A 166 -26.33 9.07 -3.19
C LYS A 166 -26.45 8.56 -1.74
N ASN A 167 -26.03 7.34 -1.48
CA ASN A 167 -26.14 6.68 -0.18
C ASN A 167 -24.82 6.66 0.60
N ARG A 168 -23.75 7.20 0.04
CA ARG A 168 -22.38 7.16 0.57
C ARG A 168 -21.86 5.75 0.90
N LYS A 169 -22.38 4.75 0.17
CA LYS A 169 -21.94 3.33 0.33
C LYS A 169 -20.89 2.92 -0.67
N GLY A 170 -20.75 3.67 -1.75
CA GLY A 170 -19.80 3.42 -2.82
C GLY A 170 -19.47 4.71 -3.56
N PHE A 171 -18.70 4.55 -4.64
CA PHE A 171 -18.35 5.66 -5.51
C PHE A 171 -19.26 5.72 -6.73
N LEU A 172 -19.47 6.92 -7.25
CA LEU A 172 -20.11 7.09 -8.56
C LEU A 172 -19.16 6.57 -9.65
N HIS A 173 -19.74 5.91 -10.63
CA HIS A 173 -18.98 5.52 -11.82
C HIS A 173 -18.48 6.77 -12.56
N LEU A 174 -17.18 6.77 -12.86
CA LEU A 174 -16.55 7.82 -13.64
C LEU A 174 -16.89 7.59 -15.11
N LYS A 175 -17.42 8.62 -15.75
CA LYS A 175 -17.70 8.63 -17.19
C LYS A 175 -16.61 9.40 -17.90
N ASP A 176 -16.16 8.87 -19.04
CA ASP A 176 -15.34 9.63 -19.96
C ASP A 176 -16.13 10.85 -20.46
N SER A 177 -15.52 12.04 -20.36
CA SER A 177 -16.17 13.28 -20.76
C SER A 177 -16.39 13.40 -22.27
N LEU A 178 -15.64 12.64 -23.09
CA LEU A 178 -15.70 12.69 -24.53
C LEU A 178 -16.61 11.63 -25.12
N THR A 179 -16.59 10.41 -24.62
CA THR A 179 -17.34 9.29 -25.18
C THR A 179 -18.62 8.95 -24.38
N GLY A 180 -18.73 9.44 -23.17
CA GLY A 180 -19.81 9.07 -22.25
C GLY A 180 -19.71 7.62 -21.74
N GLU A 181 -18.69 6.89 -22.19
CA GLU A 181 -18.40 5.54 -21.73
C GLU A 181 -17.89 5.56 -20.28
N ILE A 182 -18.23 4.52 -19.53
CA ILE A 182 -17.70 4.35 -18.19
C ILE A 182 -16.26 3.84 -18.37
N ARG A 183 -15.30 4.77 -18.28
CA ARG A 183 -13.89 4.42 -18.27
C ARG A 183 -13.38 4.53 -16.82
N GLY A 184 -12.72 3.48 -16.34
CA GLY A 184 -12.15 3.47 -15.02
C GLY A 184 -13.11 3.02 -13.92
N GLY A 185 -14.24 2.43 -14.28
CA GLY A 185 -15.10 1.67 -13.37
C GLY A 185 -15.45 2.40 -12.06
N HIS A 186 -15.25 1.72 -10.96
CA HIS A 186 -15.65 2.14 -9.61
C HIS A 186 -14.57 2.92 -8.83
N CYS A 187 -13.59 3.52 -9.48
CA CYS A 187 -12.40 4.09 -8.84
C CYS A 187 -11.44 3.03 -8.26
N ASP A 188 -11.21 1.96 -9.03
CA ASP A 188 -10.43 0.79 -8.61
C ASP A 188 -9.03 1.15 -8.07
N ALA A 189 -8.35 2.17 -8.64
CA ALA A 189 -7.08 2.65 -8.10
C ALA A 189 -7.22 3.27 -6.70
N LEU A 190 -8.33 3.94 -6.41
CA LEU A 190 -8.59 4.47 -5.07
C LEU A 190 -8.93 3.33 -4.09
N ASP A 191 -9.67 2.30 -4.50
CA ASP A 191 -9.93 1.14 -3.66
C ASP A 191 -8.62 0.40 -3.36
N ALA A 192 -7.72 0.22 -4.34
CA ALA A 192 -6.39 -0.32 -4.11
C ALA A 192 -5.56 0.51 -3.11
N LEU A 193 -5.64 1.85 -3.16
CA LEU A 193 -4.99 2.73 -2.17
C LEU A 193 -5.59 2.55 -0.77
N ILE A 194 -6.90 2.44 -0.67
CA ILE A 194 -7.59 2.18 0.61
C ILE A 194 -7.10 0.87 1.23
N TYR A 195 -6.92 -0.19 0.41
CA TYR A 195 -6.38 -1.46 0.89
C TYR A 195 -4.95 -1.31 1.42
N LEU A 196 -4.10 -0.53 0.75
CA LEU A 196 -2.75 -0.24 1.24
C LEU A 196 -2.76 0.47 2.58
N VAL A 197 -3.42 1.63 2.66
CA VAL A 197 -3.46 2.46 3.88
C VAL A 197 -3.98 1.66 5.08
N ARG A 198 -4.95 0.78 4.86
CA ARG A 198 -5.48 -0.08 5.91
C ARG A 198 -4.49 -1.13 6.42
N ASN A 199 -3.62 -1.65 5.57
CA ASN A 199 -2.80 -2.82 5.88
C ASN A 199 -1.31 -2.50 6.06
N VAL A 200 -0.90 -1.24 5.90
CA VAL A 200 0.46 -0.81 6.21
C VAL A 200 0.73 -0.97 7.70
N ASN A 201 1.85 -1.61 8.02
CA ASN A 201 2.30 -1.78 9.38
C ASN A 201 3.30 -0.68 9.77
N GLU A 202 2.79 0.44 10.28
CA GLU A 202 3.61 1.58 10.73
C GLU A 202 4.51 1.26 11.94
N ALA A 203 4.21 0.18 12.67
CA ALA A 203 4.94 -0.20 13.88
C ALA A 203 6.09 -1.18 13.62
N ARG A 204 6.20 -1.72 12.40
CA ARG A 204 7.29 -2.61 12.05
C ARG A 204 8.60 -1.84 11.91
N ASN A 205 9.69 -2.41 12.43
CA ASN A 205 11.02 -1.88 12.22
C ASN A 205 11.78 -2.75 11.21
N PRO A 206 12.03 -2.27 9.97
CA PRO A 206 12.78 -3.01 8.95
C PRO A 206 14.30 -2.88 9.13
N PHE A 207 14.75 -2.01 10.04
CA PHE A 207 16.17 -1.74 10.22
C PHE A 207 16.87 -2.90 10.91
N PRO A 208 18.15 -3.19 10.55
CA PRO A 208 18.99 -4.14 11.26
C PRO A 208 19.10 -3.82 12.75
N GLU A 209 19.41 -4.82 13.58
CA GLU A 209 19.54 -4.63 15.03
C GLU A 209 20.63 -3.62 15.40
N ASP A 210 21.68 -3.51 14.61
CA ASP A 210 22.80 -2.59 14.76
C ASP A 210 22.60 -1.22 14.09
N PHE A 211 21.49 -1.01 13.41
CA PHE A 211 21.20 0.24 12.71
C PHE A 211 21.28 1.48 13.61
N ASN A 212 20.93 1.32 14.90
CA ASN A 212 21.00 2.40 15.90
C ASN A 212 22.42 2.82 16.26
N GLU A 213 23.44 2.04 15.90
CA GLU A 213 24.85 2.34 16.14
C GLU A 213 25.45 3.18 15.00
N MET A 214 24.86 3.13 13.81
CA MET A 214 25.18 4.01 12.72
C MET A 214 24.62 5.41 13.06
N LYS A 215 25.49 6.33 13.47
CA LYS A 215 25.22 7.70 13.92
C LYS A 215 24.33 8.47 12.94
N GLY A 216 23.04 8.20 12.95
CA GLY A 216 22.03 9.01 12.29
C GLY A 216 21.29 9.87 13.31
N PRO A 217 20.88 11.11 12.96
CA PRO A 217 20.12 11.92 13.87
C PRO A 217 18.74 11.31 14.13
N ASN A 218 18.43 11.07 15.39
CA ASN A 218 17.08 10.75 15.90
C ASN A 218 16.41 9.45 15.44
N VAL A 219 17.13 8.37 15.44
CA VAL A 219 16.48 7.05 15.35
C VAL A 219 15.78 6.76 16.67
N PHE A 220 14.47 6.52 16.63
CA PHE A 220 13.72 6.01 17.78
C PHE A 220 14.41 4.75 18.28
N LYS A 221 14.99 4.80 19.48
CA LYS A 221 15.48 3.58 20.13
C LYS A 221 14.29 2.68 20.29
N SER A 222 14.24 1.60 19.54
CA SER A 222 13.35 0.49 19.84
C SER A 222 13.49 0.20 21.33
N PRO A 223 12.39 0.02 22.08
CA PRO A 223 12.51 -0.35 23.49
C PRO A 223 13.37 -1.61 23.52
N THR A 224 14.63 -1.43 23.91
CA THR A 224 15.54 -2.55 24.15
C THR A 224 14.73 -3.59 24.91
N LYS A 225 14.64 -4.82 24.36
CA LYS A 225 14.17 -5.97 25.15
C LYS A 225 14.85 -5.81 26.49
N ARG A 226 14.12 -5.40 27.53
CA ARG A 226 14.62 -5.49 28.89
C ARG A 226 15.08 -6.93 29.00
N LYS A 227 16.40 -7.12 29.03
CA LYS A 227 16.94 -8.36 29.53
C LYS A 227 16.33 -8.44 30.90
N ASP A 228 15.31 -9.26 31.05
CA ASP A 228 14.72 -9.53 32.36
C ASP A 228 15.83 -10.28 33.14
N SER A 229 16.76 -9.47 33.69
CA SER A 229 17.80 -9.97 34.59
C SER A 229 17.16 -10.78 35.76
N LYS A 230 15.95 -10.37 36.16
CA LYS A 230 15.13 -11.11 37.14
C LYS A 230 14.69 -12.49 36.66
N LEU A 231 14.34 -12.63 35.36
CA LEU A 231 13.93 -13.94 34.81
C LEU A 231 15.13 -14.87 34.72
N GLN A 232 16.29 -14.34 34.36
CA GLN A 232 17.55 -15.07 34.24
C GLN A 232 18.07 -15.47 35.64
N GLU A 233 17.94 -14.62 36.66
CA GLU A 233 18.23 -14.94 38.03
C GLU A 233 17.28 -16.02 38.57
N LEU A 234 15.97 -15.92 38.27
CA LEU A 234 14.99 -16.93 38.69
C LEU A 234 15.28 -18.31 38.07
N VAL A 235 15.60 -18.35 36.76
CA VAL A 235 15.98 -19.60 36.08
C VAL A 235 17.25 -20.19 36.66
N ASN A 236 18.27 -19.38 36.95
CA ASN A 236 19.50 -19.83 37.56
C ASN A 236 19.29 -20.34 39.03
N THR A 237 18.38 -19.70 39.78
CA THR A 237 18.03 -20.12 41.11
C THR A 237 17.29 -21.48 41.11
N ILE A 238 16.36 -21.66 40.16
CA ILE A 238 15.63 -22.93 39.99
C ILE A 238 16.55 -24.08 39.55
N MET A 239 17.53 -23.79 38.69
CA MET A 239 18.48 -24.80 38.21
C MET A 239 19.50 -25.22 39.30
N ASN A 240 19.77 -24.34 40.26
CA ASN A 240 20.69 -24.66 41.39
C ASN A 240 20.01 -25.38 42.58
N ILE A 241 18.67 -25.44 42.62
CA ILE A 241 17.93 -26.19 43.68
C ILE A 241 17.78 -27.68 43.32
N LYS A 242 18.14 -28.08 42.08
CA LYS A 242 18.07 -29.48 41.62
C LYS A 242 19.40 -30.20 41.62
N LYS A 243 20.39 -29.71 42.34
CA LYS A 243 21.60 -30.43 42.71
C LYS A 243 21.60 -30.63 44.24
#